data_b0ebaeff83e79e7419273c0a7f85c85c
#
_entry.id   b0ebaeff83e79e7419273c0a7f85c85c
#
_cell.length_a   1.000
_cell.length_b   1.000
_cell.length_c   1.000
_cell.angle_alpha   90.00
_cell.angle_beta   90.00
_cell.angle_gamma   90.00
#
_symmetry.space_group_name_H-M   'P 1'
#
loop_
_entity.id
_entity.type
_entity.pdbx_description
1 polymer ?
#
loop_
_entity_poly.entity_id
_entity_poly.type
_entity_poly.pdbx_seq_one_letter_code
_entity_poly.pdbx_strand_id
1 'polypeptide(L)'
;DNATRQFNDLVPPGFGCSRIISREVYTPSGNWSSFPAHKHDERILDDTGKVLEPKQEETYFYKFEKPEAYAIQQVYTKDKEIDEILRPKNDDCVLIPKGFHPVVAEHGYHCYYLNFLAGSDQCLENTTDPDHEWIYNSWSFKDKRLPLVTSKMNSENE
;
A
#
# COMPACT_ATOMS: atom_id res chain seq x y z
N ASP A 1 -11.54 -10.15 7.89
CA ASP A 1 -10.19 -10.66 8.12
C ASP A 1 -9.22 -9.49 8.28
N ASN A 2 -8.04 -9.76 8.78
CA ASN A 2 -7.07 -8.75 9.19
C ASN A 2 -6.16 -8.24 8.04
N ALA A 3 -6.68 -8.16 6.83
CA ALA A 3 -6.00 -7.59 5.66
C ALA A 3 -6.86 -6.53 4.97
N THR A 4 -7.61 -5.76 5.76
CA THR A 4 -8.45 -4.68 5.27
C THR A 4 -7.87 -3.32 5.66
N ARG A 5 -8.04 -2.34 4.78
CA ARG A 5 -7.54 -0.98 4.93
C ARG A 5 -8.48 0.03 4.26
N GLN A 6 -8.35 1.28 4.61
CA GLN A 6 -9.03 2.40 3.96
C GLN A 6 -8.07 3.09 3.00
N PHE A 7 -8.56 3.46 1.83
CA PHE A 7 -7.86 4.31 0.86
C PHE A 7 -8.57 5.64 0.68
N ASN A 8 -7.80 6.70 0.55
CA ASN A 8 -8.25 7.99 0.05
C ASN A 8 -7.36 8.39 -1.14
N ASP A 9 -7.92 8.46 -2.31
CA ASP A 9 -7.19 8.83 -3.52
C ASP A 9 -7.00 10.36 -3.56
N LEU A 10 -5.76 10.82 -3.52
CA LEU A 10 -5.40 12.24 -3.62
C LEU A 10 -5.10 12.63 -5.07
N VAL A 11 -4.38 11.78 -5.78
CA VAL A 11 -4.04 11.93 -7.19
C VAL A 11 -4.37 10.60 -7.89
N PRO A 12 -5.65 10.36 -8.25
CA PRO A 12 -6.07 9.12 -8.90
C PRO A 12 -5.57 9.02 -10.34
N PRO A 13 -5.63 7.83 -10.96
CA PRO A 13 -5.46 7.69 -12.40
C PRO A 13 -6.38 8.63 -13.18
N GLY A 14 -5.83 9.31 -14.20
CA GLY A 14 -6.56 10.31 -14.98
C GLY A 14 -6.58 11.71 -14.38
N PHE A 15 -6.02 11.94 -13.20
CA PHE A 15 -5.76 13.28 -12.68
C PHE A 15 -4.78 14.04 -13.60
N GLY A 16 -4.87 15.36 -13.64
CA GLY A 16 -4.12 16.21 -14.60
C GLY A 16 -2.58 16.22 -14.46
N CYS A 17 -1.98 15.16 -13.96
CA CYS A 17 -0.53 14.91 -13.98
C CYS A 17 -0.23 13.64 -14.81
N SER A 18 1.00 13.54 -15.33
CA SER A 18 1.32 12.50 -16.32
C SER A 18 1.98 11.24 -15.74
N ARG A 19 2.48 11.26 -14.52
CA ARG A 19 3.34 10.18 -14.01
C ARG A 19 3.10 9.77 -12.57
N ILE A 20 2.37 10.57 -11.80
CA ILE A 20 2.21 10.38 -10.35
C ILE A 20 0.79 9.92 -10.04
N ILE A 21 0.69 8.94 -9.16
CA ILE A 21 -0.51 8.58 -8.40
C ILE A 21 -0.17 8.77 -6.93
N SER A 22 -1.09 9.28 -6.13
CA SER A 22 -0.91 9.41 -4.68
C SER A 22 -2.16 9.00 -3.93
N ARG A 23 -1.96 8.30 -2.82
CA ARG A 23 -3.01 7.78 -1.94
C ARG A 23 -2.63 7.91 -0.48
N GLU A 24 -3.60 8.23 0.34
CA GLU A 24 -3.54 7.98 1.77
C GLU A 24 -4.05 6.57 2.08
N VAL A 25 -3.37 5.88 2.97
CA VAL A 25 -3.78 4.55 3.41
C VAL A 25 -3.83 4.49 4.93
N TYR A 26 -4.95 4.06 5.46
CA TYR A 26 -5.19 3.87 6.89
C TYR A 26 -5.38 2.38 7.14
N THR A 27 -4.44 1.77 7.88
CA THR A 27 -4.46 0.36 8.22
C THR A 27 -4.78 0.19 9.69
N PRO A 28 -5.90 -0.47 10.03
CA PRO A 28 -6.24 -0.75 11.43
C PRO A 28 -5.14 -1.55 12.13
N SER A 29 -4.98 -1.30 13.42
CA SER A 29 -4.03 -2.00 14.29
C SER A 29 -4.10 -3.53 14.11
N GLY A 30 -2.94 -4.16 13.92
CA GLY A 30 -2.82 -5.60 13.71
C GLY A 30 -3.22 -6.10 12.32
N ASN A 31 -3.62 -5.20 11.40
CA ASN A 31 -3.98 -5.59 10.04
C ASN A 31 -2.78 -5.52 9.09
N TRP A 32 -2.84 -6.37 8.09
CA TRP A 32 -1.99 -6.30 6.92
C TRP A 32 -2.52 -5.30 5.91
N SER A 33 -1.61 -4.72 5.16
CA SER A 33 -1.84 -3.75 4.09
C SER A 33 -0.92 -4.11 2.92
N SER A 34 -1.30 -3.77 1.69
CA SER A 34 -0.60 -4.26 0.49
C SER A 34 -0.46 -5.79 0.47
N PHE A 35 -1.49 -6.46 1.00
CA PHE A 35 -1.51 -7.92 1.13
C PHE A 35 -2.80 -8.50 0.52
N PRO A 36 -2.76 -9.61 -0.26
CA PRO A 36 -1.55 -10.34 -0.64
C PRO A 36 -0.49 -9.45 -1.26
N ALA A 37 0.78 -9.81 -1.04
CA ALA A 37 1.90 -9.05 -1.56
C ALA A 37 1.79 -8.88 -3.08
N HIS A 38 2.07 -7.68 -3.57
CA HIS A 38 2.03 -7.36 -5.00
C HIS A 38 3.22 -6.49 -5.41
N LYS A 39 3.48 -6.40 -6.72
CA LYS A 39 4.51 -5.57 -7.33
C LYS A 39 3.97 -4.83 -8.56
N HIS A 40 4.67 -3.79 -8.98
CA HIS A 40 4.39 -3.01 -10.19
C HIS A 40 5.70 -2.40 -10.72
N ASP A 41 6.70 -3.25 -10.95
CA ASP A 41 8.07 -2.85 -11.31
C ASP A 41 8.48 -3.25 -12.74
N GLU A 42 7.60 -3.96 -13.45
CA GLU A 42 7.77 -4.34 -14.83
C GLU A 42 6.58 -3.86 -15.66
N ARG A 43 6.84 -3.36 -16.87
CA ARG A 43 5.76 -2.97 -17.76
C ARG A 43 5.27 -4.19 -18.55
N ILE A 44 4.14 -4.75 -18.14
CA ILE A 44 3.50 -5.91 -18.79
C ILE A 44 2.23 -5.45 -19.51
N LEU A 45 2.09 -5.83 -20.76
CA LEU A 45 0.91 -5.57 -21.59
C LEU A 45 0.28 -6.88 -22.02
N ASP A 46 -1.04 -6.87 -22.21
CA ASP A 46 -1.73 -7.96 -22.93
C ASP A 46 -1.61 -7.80 -24.45
N ASP A 47 -2.17 -8.75 -25.19
CA ASP A 47 -2.17 -8.77 -26.66
C ASP A 47 -2.90 -7.58 -27.29
N THR A 48 -3.70 -6.85 -26.53
CA THR A 48 -4.45 -5.65 -26.98
C THR A 48 -3.69 -4.35 -26.68
N GLY A 49 -2.57 -4.43 -25.95
CA GLY A 49 -1.79 -3.28 -25.47
C GLY A 49 -2.31 -2.67 -24.19
N LYS A 50 -3.25 -3.33 -23.48
CA LYS A 50 -3.70 -2.91 -22.16
C LYS A 50 -2.60 -3.22 -21.13
N VAL A 51 -2.35 -2.29 -20.22
CA VAL A 51 -1.40 -2.48 -19.11
C VAL A 51 -1.97 -3.48 -18.12
N LEU A 52 -1.23 -4.56 -17.88
CA LEU A 52 -1.49 -5.57 -16.85
C LEU A 52 -0.66 -5.29 -15.59
N GLU A 53 0.57 -4.78 -15.78
CA GLU A 53 1.42 -4.27 -14.72
C GLU A 53 2.13 -3.02 -15.24
N PRO A 54 2.08 -1.86 -14.53
CA PRO A 54 2.87 -0.69 -14.87
C PRO A 54 4.28 -0.82 -14.31
N LYS A 55 5.24 -0.12 -14.91
CA LYS A 55 6.55 0.07 -14.29
C LYS A 55 6.55 1.35 -13.48
N GLN A 56 6.46 1.20 -12.15
CA GLN A 56 6.41 2.31 -11.20
C GLN A 56 7.34 2.03 -10.02
N GLU A 57 7.97 3.08 -9.53
CA GLU A 57 8.59 3.13 -8.22
C GLU A 57 7.57 3.67 -7.21
N GLU A 58 7.66 3.26 -5.96
CA GLU A 58 6.75 3.71 -4.91
C GLU A 58 7.49 4.20 -3.68
N THR A 59 6.89 5.12 -2.95
CA THR A 59 7.36 5.57 -1.64
C THR A 59 6.25 5.48 -0.63
N TYR A 60 6.60 5.12 0.62
CA TYR A 60 5.70 5.09 1.76
C TYR A 60 6.20 6.07 2.82
N PHE A 61 5.50 7.17 3.02
CA PHE A 61 5.77 8.10 4.12
C PHE A 61 4.83 7.78 5.29
N TYR A 62 5.40 7.35 6.42
CA TYR A 62 4.67 6.82 7.57
C TYR A 62 4.32 7.87 8.62
N LYS A 63 3.10 7.75 9.18
CA LYS A 63 2.64 8.51 10.35
C LYS A 63 1.93 7.59 11.34
N PHE A 64 2.14 7.87 12.63
CA PHE A 64 1.52 7.18 13.74
C PHE A 64 1.05 8.20 14.79
N GLU A 65 0.02 7.85 15.55
CA GLU A 65 -0.51 8.68 16.64
C GLU A 65 0.44 8.76 17.84
N LYS A 66 1.31 7.75 18.00
CA LYS A 66 2.24 7.64 19.12
C LYS A 66 3.68 7.49 18.61
N PRO A 67 4.65 8.15 19.25
CA PRO A 67 6.03 8.14 18.79
C PRO A 67 6.71 6.77 18.91
N GLU A 68 6.23 5.90 19.79
CA GLU A 68 6.74 4.53 19.96
C GLU A 68 6.25 3.55 18.89
N ALA A 69 5.13 3.86 18.21
CA ALA A 69 4.51 2.99 17.22
C ALA A 69 5.38 2.80 15.97
N TYR A 70 5.19 1.67 15.31
CA TYR A 70 5.89 1.31 14.07
C TYR A 70 5.00 0.43 13.18
N ALA A 71 5.44 0.22 11.95
CA ALA A 71 4.96 -0.87 11.10
C ALA A 71 6.11 -1.85 10.81
N ILE A 72 5.79 -3.00 10.29
CA ILE A 72 6.75 -3.88 9.62
C ILE A 72 6.43 -3.85 8.14
N GLN A 73 7.42 -3.52 7.33
CA GLN A 73 7.33 -3.58 5.87
C GLN A 73 8.39 -4.55 5.35
N GLN A 74 7.94 -5.57 4.64
CA GLN A 74 8.82 -6.43 3.87
C GLN A 74 8.95 -5.88 2.45
N VAL A 75 10.15 -5.95 1.88
CA VAL A 75 10.42 -5.68 0.45
C VAL A 75 11.23 -6.83 -0.07
N TYR A 76 10.73 -7.54 -1.07
CA TYR A 76 11.45 -8.72 -1.60
C TYR A 76 11.21 -8.94 -3.09
N THR A 77 12.20 -9.56 -3.73
CA THR A 77 12.13 -10.06 -5.11
C THR A 77 12.24 -11.58 -5.11
N LYS A 78 11.69 -12.25 -6.13
CA LYS A 78 11.74 -13.73 -6.22
C LYS A 78 13.16 -14.27 -6.36
N ASP A 79 14.07 -13.53 -6.98
CA ASP A 79 15.48 -13.84 -7.10
C ASP A 79 16.30 -13.50 -5.84
N LYS A 80 15.67 -12.88 -4.82
CA LYS A 80 16.29 -12.43 -3.58
C LYS A 80 17.38 -11.38 -3.75
N GLU A 81 17.36 -10.62 -4.83
CA GLU A 81 18.20 -9.43 -4.96
C GLU A 81 17.87 -8.40 -3.88
N ILE A 82 16.57 -8.32 -3.53
CA ILE A 82 16.06 -7.60 -2.36
C ILE A 82 15.34 -8.62 -1.48
N ASP A 83 15.66 -8.66 -0.19
CA ASP A 83 14.96 -9.47 0.83
C ASP A 83 15.12 -8.79 2.19
N GLU A 84 14.39 -7.69 2.38
CA GLU A 84 14.52 -6.79 3.50
C GLU A 84 13.25 -6.78 4.36
N ILE A 85 13.45 -6.70 5.69
CA ILE A 85 12.39 -6.42 6.65
C ILE A 85 12.72 -5.10 7.34
N LEU A 86 11.89 -4.10 7.09
CA LEU A 86 12.04 -2.75 7.60
C LEU A 86 11.07 -2.51 8.74
N ARG A 87 11.46 -1.62 9.66
CA ARG A 87 10.61 -1.18 10.77
C ARG A 87 10.44 0.33 10.76
N PRO A 88 9.66 0.87 9.83
CA PRO A 88 9.41 2.31 9.77
C PRO A 88 8.63 2.80 10.98
N LYS A 89 9.02 3.97 11.45
CA LYS A 89 8.40 4.75 12.53
C LYS A 89 7.78 6.02 12.01
N ASN A 90 7.29 6.84 12.93
CA ASN A 90 6.75 8.17 12.60
C ASN A 90 7.78 9.01 11.84
N ASP A 91 7.35 9.60 10.73
CA ASP A 91 8.14 10.43 9.82
C ASP A 91 9.20 9.69 8.98
N ASP A 92 9.25 8.37 9.03
CA ASP A 92 10.11 7.60 8.13
C ASP A 92 9.49 7.51 6.72
N CYS A 93 10.38 7.49 5.73
CA CYS A 93 10.02 7.26 4.34
C CYS A 93 10.74 6.00 3.83
N VAL A 94 9.98 5.01 3.37
CA VAL A 94 10.50 3.79 2.75
C VAL A 94 10.41 3.92 1.24
N LEU A 95 11.50 3.64 0.55
CA LEU A 95 11.59 3.63 -0.91
C LEU A 95 11.45 2.21 -1.42
N ILE A 96 10.56 2.02 -2.39
CA ILE A 96 10.30 0.74 -3.07
C ILE A 96 10.69 0.89 -4.53
N PRO A 97 11.94 0.58 -4.89
CA PRO A 97 12.39 0.66 -6.29
C PRO A 97 11.82 -0.48 -7.14
N LYS A 98 11.59 -1.64 -6.53
CA LYS A 98 11.01 -2.84 -7.16
C LYS A 98 10.64 -3.88 -6.11
N GLY A 99 9.88 -4.90 -6.53
CA GLY A 99 9.55 -6.08 -5.73
C GLY A 99 8.23 -5.99 -4.99
N PHE A 100 7.89 -7.10 -4.36
CA PHE A 100 6.72 -7.25 -3.50
C PHE A 100 6.95 -6.51 -2.17
N HIS A 101 5.91 -5.82 -1.65
CA HIS A 101 6.12 -4.89 -0.54
C HIS A 101 4.94 -4.82 0.45
N PRO A 102 4.56 -5.95 1.08
CA PRO A 102 3.49 -5.95 2.08
C PRO A 102 3.88 -5.20 3.35
N VAL A 103 2.86 -4.71 4.06
CA VAL A 103 2.98 -3.97 5.31
C VAL A 103 2.10 -4.61 6.37
N VAL A 104 2.52 -4.61 7.63
CA VAL A 104 1.64 -4.91 8.77
C VAL A 104 1.72 -3.80 9.81
N ALA A 105 0.55 -3.31 10.24
CA ALA A 105 0.45 -2.36 11.35
C ALA A 105 0.71 -3.09 12.67
N GLU A 106 1.53 -2.50 13.55
CA GLU A 106 1.76 -3.00 14.89
C GLU A 106 0.44 -3.21 15.65
N HIS A 107 0.38 -4.25 16.47
CA HIS A 107 -0.78 -4.47 17.33
C HIS A 107 -0.94 -3.32 18.33
N GLY A 108 -2.14 -2.76 18.42
CA GLY A 108 -2.47 -1.64 19.33
C GLY A 108 -2.41 -0.26 18.65
N TYR A 109 -1.75 -0.12 17.49
CA TYR A 109 -1.56 1.16 16.80
C TYR A 109 -2.09 1.12 15.37
N HIS A 110 -2.89 2.12 14.98
CA HIS A 110 -3.24 2.32 13.58
C HIS A 110 -2.03 2.84 12.81
N CYS A 111 -1.89 2.38 11.58
CA CYS A 111 -0.83 2.81 10.69
C CYS A 111 -1.41 3.68 9.58
N TYR A 112 -0.91 4.88 9.43
CA TYR A 112 -1.10 5.71 8.27
C TYR A 112 0.17 5.70 7.42
N TYR A 113 0.01 5.66 6.12
CA TYR A 113 1.06 6.06 5.20
C TYR A 113 0.49 6.79 3.99
N LEU A 114 1.25 7.78 3.55
CA LEU A 114 1.04 8.46 2.29
C LEU A 114 1.96 7.82 1.26
N ASN A 115 1.39 7.27 0.20
CA ASN A 115 2.20 6.73 -0.87
C ASN A 115 2.12 7.55 -2.15
N PHE A 116 3.25 7.55 -2.87
CA PHE A 116 3.41 8.06 -4.20
C PHE A 116 3.94 6.95 -5.10
N LEU A 117 3.25 6.72 -6.19
CA LEU A 117 3.69 5.84 -7.27
C LEU A 117 4.10 6.75 -8.44
N ALA A 118 5.26 6.50 -9.01
CA ALA A 118 5.77 7.28 -10.13
C ALA A 118 6.31 6.37 -11.23
N GLY A 119 5.83 6.52 -12.46
CA GLY A 119 6.26 5.65 -13.56
C GLY A 119 5.76 6.05 -14.93
N SER A 120 5.81 5.10 -15.86
CA SER A 120 5.44 5.31 -17.24
C SER A 120 3.93 5.38 -17.46
N ASP A 121 3.17 4.68 -16.62
CA ASP A 121 1.71 4.53 -16.76
C ASP A 121 1.02 4.99 -15.48
N GLN A 122 -0.03 5.81 -15.62
CA GLN A 122 -0.85 6.27 -14.51
C GLN A 122 -2.01 5.30 -14.30
N CYS A 123 -1.71 4.10 -13.78
CA CYS A 123 -2.69 3.07 -13.48
C CYS A 123 -2.34 2.33 -12.18
N LEU A 124 -3.28 1.55 -11.64
CA LEU A 124 -3.18 0.87 -10.34
C LEU A 124 -3.14 -0.65 -10.48
N GLU A 125 -3.00 -1.16 -11.70
CA GLU A 125 -2.76 -2.57 -11.95
C GLU A 125 -1.46 -3.00 -11.28
N ASN A 126 -1.41 -4.25 -10.88
CA ASN A 126 -0.24 -4.83 -10.20
C ASN A 126 -0.24 -6.35 -10.39
N THR A 127 0.91 -6.95 -10.15
CA THR A 127 1.07 -8.40 -10.13
C THR A 127 1.12 -8.90 -8.70
N THR A 128 0.14 -9.71 -8.31
CA THR A 128 0.13 -10.38 -7.01
C THR A 128 1.17 -11.49 -6.96
N ASP A 129 1.81 -11.67 -5.80
CA ASP A 129 2.68 -12.81 -5.57
C ASP A 129 1.87 -14.12 -5.68
N PRO A 130 2.17 -14.99 -6.66
CA PRO A 130 1.41 -16.23 -6.88
C PRO A 130 1.42 -17.19 -5.69
N ASP A 131 2.44 -17.12 -4.81
CA ASP A 131 2.49 -17.94 -3.60
C ASP A 131 1.42 -17.53 -2.57
N HIS A 132 0.86 -16.33 -2.70
CA HIS A 132 -0.11 -15.74 -1.78
C HIS A 132 -1.48 -15.43 -2.42
N GLU A 133 -1.65 -15.63 -3.72
CA GLU A 133 -2.87 -15.29 -4.44
C GLU A 133 -4.11 -16.05 -3.92
N TRP A 134 -3.95 -17.27 -3.45
CA TRP A 134 -5.02 -18.09 -2.87
C TRP A 134 -5.75 -17.41 -1.70
N ILE A 135 -5.10 -16.46 -1.01
CA ILE A 135 -5.62 -15.75 0.15
C ILE A 135 -6.87 -14.92 -0.21
N TYR A 136 -6.98 -14.40 -1.43
CA TYR A 136 -8.18 -13.68 -1.88
C TYR A 136 -9.46 -14.50 -1.70
N ASN A 137 -9.38 -15.82 -1.84
CA ASN A 137 -10.52 -16.72 -1.70
C ASN A 137 -10.83 -17.08 -0.23
N SER A 138 -9.97 -16.69 0.71
CA SER A 138 -10.14 -17.00 2.13
C SER A 138 -10.84 -15.90 2.92
N TRP A 139 -10.99 -14.70 2.35
CA TRP A 139 -11.55 -13.55 3.06
C TRP A 139 -13.05 -13.65 3.24
N SER A 140 -13.52 -13.46 4.48
CA SER A 140 -14.92 -13.63 4.87
C SER A 140 -15.59 -12.35 5.40
N PHE A 141 -14.82 -11.37 5.88
CA PHE A 141 -15.35 -10.11 6.40
C PHE A 141 -14.34 -8.95 6.32
N LYS A 142 -14.88 -7.73 6.37
CA LYS A 142 -14.08 -6.50 6.54
C LYS A 142 -13.93 -6.17 8.03
N ASP A 143 -12.81 -5.55 8.40
CA ASP A 143 -12.62 -5.03 9.75
C ASP A 143 -13.70 -4.00 10.10
N LYS A 144 -14.39 -4.20 11.21
CA LYS A 144 -15.51 -3.34 11.66
C LYS A 144 -15.06 -1.95 12.09
N ARG A 145 -13.76 -1.73 12.31
CA ARG A 145 -13.18 -0.42 12.63
C ARG A 145 -13.11 0.51 11.41
N LEU A 146 -13.27 -0.01 10.19
CA LEU A 146 -13.25 0.80 8.97
C LEU A 146 -14.61 1.47 8.70
N PRO A 147 -14.65 2.73 8.24
CA PRO A 147 -13.50 3.61 7.97
C PRO A 147 -12.92 4.21 9.25
N LEU A 148 -11.59 4.38 9.32
CA LEU A 148 -10.89 5.01 10.44
C LEU A 148 -11.03 6.54 10.41
N VAL A 149 -11.13 7.13 9.22
CA VAL A 149 -11.27 8.56 9.00
C VAL A 149 -12.48 8.83 8.11
N THR A 150 -13.31 9.77 8.51
CA THR A 150 -14.47 10.25 7.73
C THR A 150 -14.51 11.77 7.69
N SER A 151 -15.17 12.35 6.69
CA SER A 151 -15.35 13.79 6.58
C SER A 151 -16.11 14.44 7.78
N LYS A 152 -16.82 13.62 8.57
CA LYS A 152 -17.54 14.09 9.76
C LYS A 152 -16.65 14.29 10.99
N MET A 153 -15.48 13.65 11.03
CA MET A 153 -14.54 13.78 12.16
C MET A 153 -13.87 15.15 12.23
N ASN A 154 -13.84 15.90 11.13
CA ASN A 154 -13.25 17.25 11.09
C ASN A 154 -14.19 18.34 11.65
N SER A 155 -15.48 18.07 11.81
CA SER A 155 -16.46 19.07 12.29
C SER A 155 -16.66 19.09 13.80
N GLU A 156 -16.06 18.18 14.56
CA GLU A 156 -16.19 18.11 16.02
C GLU A 156 -15.00 18.73 16.77
N ASN A 157 -13.96 19.19 16.05
CA ASN A 157 -12.75 19.81 16.60
C ASN A 157 -12.55 21.29 16.20
N GLU A 158 -13.61 21.97 15.68
CA GLU A 158 -13.62 23.43 15.45
C GLU A 158 -14.35 24.19 16.55
#